data_6211be08060be10c73498ecdba53a802
#
_entry.id   6211be08060be10c73498ecdba53a802
#
_cell.length_a   1.000
_cell.length_b   1.000
_cell.length_c   1.000
_cell.angle_alpha   90.00
_cell.angle_beta   90.00
_cell.angle_gamma   90.00
#
_symmetry.space_group_name_H-M   'P 1'
#
loop_
_entity.id
_entity.type
_entity.pdbx_description
1 polymer ?
#
loop_
_entity_poly.entity_id
_entity_poly.type
_entity_poly.pdbx_seq_one_letter_code
_entity_poly.pdbx_strand_id
1 'polypeptide(L)'
;VALKTPIAKVKAFPEGLIVVTGGVITKMKEILTSKGQRMAFAKLIDLNDAIEVVVFPGVYEEHKNLCQEDCGVLIKGRISRRNGEHSLIMEKAKEL
;
A
#
# COMPACT_ATOMS: atom_id res chain seq x y z
N VAL A 1 -3.73 20.39 -0.88
CA VAL A 1 -2.78 19.38 -0.45
C VAL A 1 -3.51 18.29 0.29
N ALA A 2 -3.40 17.08 -0.19
CA ALA A 2 -4.02 15.94 0.48
C ALA A 2 -3.30 15.72 1.82
N LEU A 3 -4.06 15.67 2.90
CA LEU A 3 -3.51 15.40 4.20
C LEU A 3 -3.20 13.92 4.35
N LYS A 4 -2.01 13.63 4.81
CA LYS A 4 -1.59 12.27 5.08
C LYS A 4 -2.32 11.74 6.31
N THR A 5 -2.96 10.57 6.17
CA THR A 5 -3.66 9.92 7.26
C THR A 5 -2.76 8.89 7.93
N PRO A 6 -2.60 8.92 9.26
CA PRO A 6 -1.81 7.89 9.94
C PRO A 6 -2.39 6.49 9.72
N ILE A 7 -1.53 5.49 9.66
CA ILE A 7 -1.95 4.11 9.42
C ILE A 7 -2.96 3.64 10.47
N ALA A 8 -2.77 4.01 11.73
CA ALA A 8 -3.70 3.63 12.79
C ALA A 8 -5.13 4.12 12.50
N LYS A 9 -5.27 5.33 11.92
CA LYS A 9 -6.58 5.85 11.51
C LYS A 9 -7.13 5.15 10.29
N VAL A 10 -6.26 4.82 9.33
CA VAL A 10 -6.67 4.08 8.14
C VAL A 10 -7.35 2.77 8.55
N LYS A 11 -6.80 2.09 9.54
CA LYS A 11 -7.34 0.83 10.02
C LYS A 11 -8.69 0.97 10.73
N ALA A 12 -9.06 2.18 11.12
CA ALA A 12 -10.35 2.46 11.76
C ALA A 12 -11.43 2.86 10.76
N PHE A 13 -11.07 3.12 9.51
CA PHE A 13 -12.01 3.55 8.48
C PHE A 13 -12.70 2.37 7.82
N PRO A 14 -13.91 2.59 7.25
CA PRO A 14 -14.63 1.52 6.58
C PRO A 14 -13.97 1.11 5.27
N GLU A 15 -14.23 -0.12 4.90
CA GLU A 15 -13.81 -0.66 3.61
C GLU A 15 -14.36 0.19 2.46
N GLY A 16 -13.56 0.35 1.42
CA GLY A 16 -13.96 1.09 0.22
C GLY A 16 -13.55 2.55 0.20
N LEU A 17 -13.13 3.10 1.35
CA LEU A 17 -12.74 4.51 1.43
C LEU A 17 -11.36 4.71 0.79
N ILE A 18 -11.22 5.82 0.07
CA ILE A 18 -9.93 6.22 -0.52
C ILE A 18 -9.19 7.10 0.48
N VAL A 19 -7.95 6.75 0.77
CA VAL A 19 -7.12 7.51 1.73
C VAL A 19 -5.73 7.74 1.16
N VAL A 20 -5.03 8.71 1.76
CA VAL A 20 -3.61 8.95 1.50
C VAL A 20 -2.86 8.71 2.79
N THR A 21 -1.89 7.83 2.75
CA THR A 21 -1.04 7.54 3.91
C THR A 21 0.41 7.44 3.48
N GLY A 22 1.32 7.61 4.40
CA GLY A 22 2.74 7.53 4.10
C GLY A 22 3.48 6.72 5.14
N GLY A 23 4.62 6.23 4.75
CA GLY A 23 5.47 5.45 5.62
C GLY A 23 6.63 4.84 4.87
N VAL A 24 7.22 3.83 5.47
CA VAL A 24 8.37 3.13 4.89
C VAL A 24 7.94 1.70 4.57
N ILE A 25 8.32 1.24 3.39
CA ILE A 25 8.10 -0.15 3.00
C ILE A 25 9.17 -0.99 3.69
N THR A 26 8.76 -1.92 4.56
CA THR A 26 9.71 -2.77 5.28
C THR A 26 9.84 -4.16 4.70
N LYS A 27 8.83 -4.63 3.99
CA LYS A 27 8.86 -5.93 3.33
C LYS A 27 8.17 -5.83 1.98
N MET A 28 8.69 -6.55 1.02
CA MET A 28 8.12 -6.66 -0.31
C MET A 28 8.11 -8.10 -0.74
N LYS A 29 7.00 -8.53 -1.30
CA LYS A 29 6.88 -9.86 -1.88
C LYS A 29 6.28 -9.71 -3.26
N GLU A 30 7.09 -10.00 -4.29
CA GLU A 30 6.62 -10.02 -5.66
C GLU A 30 6.10 -11.41 -6.00
N ILE A 31 4.93 -11.48 -6.64
CA ILE A 31 4.36 -12.75 -7.07
C ILE A 31 3.90 -12.64 -8.52
N LEU A 32 3.78 -13.79 -9.17
CA LEU A 32 3.19 -13.90 -10.50
C LEU A 32 1.74 -14.30 -10.36
N THR A 33 0.86 -13.62 -11.11
CA THR A 33 -0.53 -14.01 -11.18
C THR A 33 -0.70 -15.20 -12.13
N SER A 34 -1.88 -15.79 -12.14
CA SER A 34 -2.19 -16.88 -13.04
C SER A 34 -2.07 -16.51 -14.52
N LYS A 35 -2.14 -15.20 -14.81
CA LYS A 35 -1.98 -14.68 -16.17
C LYS A 35 -0.54 -14.31 -16.51
N GLY A 36 0.40 -14.61 -15.61
CA GLY A 36 1.80 -14.29 -15.83
C GLY A 36 2.19 -12.85 -15.59
N GLN A 37 1.32 -12.06 -14.94
CA GLN A 37 1.61 -10.68 -14.60
C GLN A 37 2.23 -10.60 -13.20
N ARG A 38 3.08 -9.61 -12.98
CA ARG A 38 3.71 -9.41 -11.69
C ARG A 38 2.90 -8.45 -10.85
N MET A 39 2.69 -8.82 -9.60
CA MET A 39 2.10 -7.94 -8.59
C MET A 39 2.89 -8.08 -7.30
N ALA A 40 2.59 -7.26 -6.32
CA ALA A 40 3.36 -7.26 -5.09
C ALA A 40 2.47 -7.08 -3.87
N PHE A 41 2.94 -7.64 -2.76
CA PHE A 41 2.43 -7.32 -1.43
C PHE A 41 3.54 -6.63 -0.66
N ALA A 42 3.21 -5.50 -0.04
CA ALA A 42 4.19 -4.72 0.71
C ALA A 42 3.67 -4.51 2.13
N LYS A 43 4.60 -4.35 3.06
CA LYS A 43 4.27 -3.95 4.42
C LYS A 43 4.73 -2.51 4.60
N LEU A 44 3.77 -1.63 4.86
CA LEU A 44 4.02 -0.21 5.08
C LEU A 44 3.93 0.07 6.58
N ILE A 45 4.93 0.75 7.12
CA ILE A 45 4.92 1.14 8.52
C ILE A 45 5.07 2.66 8.64
N ASP A 46 4.45 3.21 9.68
CA ASP A 46 4.75 4.56 10.14
C ASP A 46 5.24 4.48 11.59
N LEU A 47 5.20 5.59 12.32
CA LEU A 47 5.72 5.61 13.69
C LEU A 47 4.92 4.76 14.67
N ASN A 48 3.67 4.46 14.37
CA ASN A 48 2.76 3.85 15.34
C ASN A 48 2.15 2.52 14.91
N ASP A 49 2.11 2.22 13.62
CA ASP A 49 1.37 1.05 13.14
C ASP A 49 1.90 0.58 11.78
N ALA A 50 1.33 -0.52 11.31
CA ALA A 50 1.70 -1.13 10.05
C ALA A 50 0.43 -1.59 9.32
N ILE A 51 0.49 -1.63 7.99
CA ILE A 51 -0.62 -2.11 7.18
C ILE A 51 -0.07 -2.82 5.94
N GLU A 52 -0.79 -3.85 5.50
CA GLU A 52 -0.46 -4.51 4.23
C GLU A 52 -0.95 -3.67 3.07
N VAL A 53 -0.11 -3.53 2.05
CA VAL A 53 -0.44 -2.83 0.82
C VAL A 53 -0.42 -3.84 -0.32
N VAL A 54 -1.52 -3.90 -1.07
CA VAL A 54 -1.62 -4.76 -2.24
C VAL A 54 -1.40 -3.91 -3.48
N VAL A 55 -0.45 -4.30 -4.32
CA VAL A 55 -0.09 -3.58 -5.53
C VAL A 55 -0.40 -4.47 -6.73
N PHE A 56 -1.53 -4.20 -7.37
CA PHE A 56 -1.96 -4.98 -8.53
C PHE A 56 -1.08 -4.71 -9.75
N PRO A 57 -1.08 -5.61 -10.76
CA PRO A 57 -0.09 -5.57 -11.82
C PRO A 57 0.09 -4.23 -12.54
N GLY A 58 -1.00 -3.58 -12.93
CA GLY A 58 -0.90 -2.29 -13.63
C GLY A 58 -0.24 -1.21 -12.81
N VAL A 59 -0.63 -1.12 -11.53
CA VAL A 59 -0.06 -0.15 -10.61
C VAL A 59 1.38 -0.50 -10.26
N TYR A 60 1.67 -1.79 -10.10
CA TYR A 60 3.02 -2.24 -9.80
C TYR A 60 3.99 -1.87 -10.93
N GLU A 61 3.58 -2.08 -12.17
CA GLU A 61 4.39 -1.73 -13.33
C GLU A 61 4.70 -0.23 -13.34
N GLU A 62 3.71 0.59 -13.03
CA GLU A 62 3.86 2.04 -13.03
C GLU A 62 4.75 2.55 -11.89
N HIS A 63 4.67 1.91 -10.71
CA HIS A 63 5.34 2.40 -9.51
C HIS A 63 6.43 1.47 -8.98
N LYS A 64 6.95 0.61 -9.84
CA LYS A 64 7.91 -0.42 -9.46
C LYS A 64 9.14 0.14 -8.73
N ASN A 65 9.60 1.31 -9.15
CA ASN A 65 10.78 1.94 -8.54
C ASN A 65 10.56 2.36 -7.09
N LEU A 66 9.31 2.61 -6.71
CA LEU A 66 8.97 3.00 -5.35
C LEU A 66 8.58 1.83 -4.47
N CYS A 67 8.25 0.69 -5.07
CA CYS A 67 7.83 -0.51 -4.35
C CYS A 67 9.05 -1.34 -3.96
N GLN A 68 9.90 -0.78 -3.12
CA GLN A 68 11.13 -1.43 -2.67
C GLN A 68 11.29 -1.28 -1.17
N GLU A 69 11.97 -2.26 -0.56
CA GLU A 69 12.25 -2.22 0.88
C GLU A 69 13.05 -0.99 1.24
N ASP A 70 12.76 -0.45 2.40
CA ASP A 70 13.39 0.74 2.97
C ASP A 70 13.09 2.03 2.21
N CYS A 71 12.10 1.99 1.30
CA CYS A 71 11.70 3.17 0.56
C CYS A 71 10.58 3.92 1.28
N GLY A 72 10.76 5.22 1.48
CA GLY A 72 9.71 6.09 2.02
C GLY A 72 8.77 6.50 0.91
N VAL A 73 7.48 6.23 1.09
CA VAL A 73 6.48 6.48 0.05
C VAL A 73 5.22 7.10 0.61
N LEU A 74 4.55 7.86 -0.24
CA LEU A 74 3.21 8.36 -0.01
C LEU A 74 2.28 7.58 -0.93
N ILE A 75 1.27 6.95 -0.35
CA ILE A 75 0.38 6.05 -1.08
C ILE A 75 -1.04 6.56 -1.03
N LYS A 76 -1.68 6.67 -2.19
CA LYS A 76 -3.11 6.84 -2.31
C LYS A 76 -3.71 5.49 -2.62
N GLY A 77 -4.63 5.03 -1.78
CA GLY A 77 -5.20 3.71 -1.96
C GLY A 77 -6.58 3.58 -1.38
N ARG A 78 -7.20 2.46 -1.70
CA ARG A 78 -8.54 2.12 -1.24
C ARG A 78 -8.44 1.10 -0.12
N ILE A 79 -9.18 1.35 0.95
CA ILE A 79 -9.22 0.44 2.08
C ILE A 79 -9.96 -0.83 1.69
N SER A 80 -9.35 -1.98 1.97
CA SER A 80 -9.95 -3.29 1.75
C SER A 80 -9.79 -4.13 3.01
N ARG A 81 -10.46 -5.25 3.05
CA ARG A 81 -10.31 -6.24 4.12
C ARG A 81 -9.90 -7.57 3.53
N ARG A 82 -8.97 -8.22 4.22
CA ARG A 82 -8.48 -9.51 3.81
C ARG A 82 -8.25 -10.35 5.06
N ASN A 83 -8.93 -11.49 5.15
CA ASN A 83 -8.84 -12.38 6.30
C ASN A 83 -9.15 -11.66 7.63
N GLY A 84 -10.13 -10.74 7.59
CA GLY A 84 -10.52 -9.98 8.78
C GLY A 84 -9.62 -8.79 9.10
N GLU A 85 -8.55 -8.59 8.35
CA GLU A 85 -7.63 -7.49 8.58
C GLU A 85 -7.75 -6.43 7.49
N HIS A 86 -7.54 -5.18 7.87
CA HIS A 86 -7.51 -4.08 6.90
C HIS A 86 -6.25 -4.17 6.05
N SER A 87 -6.41 -3.90 4.77
CA SER A 87 -5.31 -3.73 3.85
C SER A 87 -5.59 -2.53 2.95
N LEU A 88 -4.56 -2.08 2.23
CA LEU A 88 -4.67 -0.92 1.36
C LEU A 88 -4.34 -1.35 -0.06
N ILE A 89 -5.27 -1.12 -0.99
CA ILE A 89 -5.01 -1.39 -2.40
C ILE A 89 -4.44 -0.12 -3.01
N MET A 90 -3.17 -0.17 -3.41
CA MET A 90 -2.48 0.99 -3.96
C MET A 90 -3.10 1.40 -5.28
N GLU A 91 -3.43 2.68 -5.42
CA GLU A 91 -3.84 3.26 -6.68
C GLU A 91 -2.75 4.13 -7.26
N LYS A 92 -2.08 4.90 -6.42
CA LYS A 92 -0.94 5.73 -6.81
C LYS A 92 0.07 5.81 -5.69
N ALA A 93 1.31 6.05 -6.04
CA ALA A 93 2.38 6.24 -5.07
C ALA A 93 3.36 7.30 -5.58
N LYS A 94 4.00 7.96 -4.65
CA LYS A 94 5.12 8.84 -4.97
C LYS A 94 6.11 8.83 -3.82
N GLU A 95 7.31 9.27 -4.10
CA GLU A 95 8.36 9.35 -3.10
C GLU A 95 7.97 10.34 -2.01
N LEU A 96 8.28 9.95 -0.79
CA LEU A 96 7.97 10.78 0.37
C LEU A 96 8.92 11.97 0.49
#